data_4abcabe9e39a38c495909a25973067c9
#
_entry.id   4abcabe9e39a38c495909a25973067c9
#
_cell.length_a   1.000
_cell.length_b   1.000
_cell.length_c   1.000
_cell.angle_alpha   90.00
_cell.angle_beta   90.00
_cell.angle_gamma   90.00
#
_symmetry.space_group_name_H-M   'P 1'
#
loop_
_entity.id
_entity.type
_entity.pdbx_description
1 polymer ?
#
loop_
_entity_poly.entity_id
_entity_poly.type
_entity_poly.pdbx_seq_one_letter_code
_entity_poly.pdbx_strand_id
1 'polypeptide(L)'
;MLITLKIDNYINKNFKKELKYLVLLRHETLLKTHYSKMSITPYEGRLLSLISKLVNPKLILEIGTFTGYSTLCLAEGLKKEGKLITIEKNKNWKIISDKYFHLSPFYKKISSLHGDALKIIPNLNIKKIDLVFIDADKKNYSNYFDLVISKMNSGGIILSDNVLWHGKLFNNIENYDKISKYINIYNKKLSQDLRIENIIIPIRDGLSLSFVKI
;
A
#
# COMPACT_ATOMS: atom_id res chain seq x y z
N MET A 1 19.12 16.70 3.82
CA MET A 1 18.89 16.36 2.40
C MET A 1 20.04 15.56 1.77
N LEU A 2 21.30 15.97 1.90
CA LEU A 2 22.49 15.23 1.37
C LEU A 2 22.71 13.85 2.04
N ILE A 3 22.46 13.74 3.35
CA ILE A 3 22.56 12.48 4.10
C ILE A 3 21.52 11.49 3.63
N THR A 4 20.29 11.95 3.38
CA THR A 4 19.17 11.11 2.89
C THR A 4 19.49 10.49 1.54
N LEU A 5 20.04 11.28 0.57
CA LEU A 5 20.44 10.76 -0.74
C LEU A 5 21.58 9.73 -0.67
N LYS A 6 22.52 9.90 0.26
CA LYS A 6 23.62 8.94 0.47
C LYS A 6 23.09 7.63 1.06
N ILE A 7 22.18 7.71 2.01
CA ILE A 7 21.52 6.56 2.62
C ILE A 7 20.71 5.80 1.56
N ASP A 8 19.86 6.49 0.80
CA ASP A 8 19.06 5.88 -0.27
C ASP A 8 19.94 5.17 -1.31
N ASN A 9 21.03 5.81 -1.74
CA ASN A 9 21.99 5.21 -2.68
C ASN A 9 22.67 3.96 -2.10
N TYR A 10 23.04 4.00 -0.82
CA TYR A 10 23.63 2.84 -0.15
C TYR A 10 22.63 1.69 -0.05
N ILE A 11 21.41 1.95 0.42
CA ILE A 11 20.35 0.96 0.54
C ILE A 11 20.05 0.33 -0.84
N ASN A 12 19.86 1.15 -1.88
CA ASN A 12 19.56 0.66 -3.23
C ASN A 12 20.64 -0.26 -3.84
N LYS A 13 21.88 -0.17 -3.36
CA LYS A 13 22.97 -1.06 -3.76
C LYS A 13 23.02 -2.35 -2.95
N ASN A 14 22.36 -2.41 -1.78
CA ASN A 14 22.53 -3.47 -0.78
C ASN A 14 21.27 -4.30 -0.53
N PHE A 15 20.29 -4.29 -1.44
CA PHE A 15 19.16 -5.25 -1.39
C PHE A 15 19.03 -6.03 -2.70
N LYS A 16 18.27 -7.14 -2.66
CA LYS A 16 18.06 -8.00 -3.82
C LYS A 16 17.39 -7.22 -4.96
N LYS A 17 17.99 -7.26 -6.14
CA LYS A 17 17.47 -6.58 -7.34
C LYS A 17 16.02 -6.95 -7.64
N GLU A 18 15.30 -6.00 -8.23
CA GLU A 18 13.93 -6.19 -8.71
C GLU A 18 13.83 -7.34 -9.73
N LEU A 19 12.67 -7.99 -9.75
CA LEU A 19 12.35 -8.94 -10.81
C LEU A 19 12.08 -8.20 -12.14
N LYS A 20 12.40 -8.85 -13.24
CA LYS A 20 12.37 -8.23 -14.58
C LYS A 20 11.04 -7.54 -14.90
N TYR A 21 9.91 -8.15 -14.57
CA TYR A 21 8.59 -7.55 -14.83
C TYR A 21 8.31 -6.30 -13.98
N LEU A 22 8.86 -6.20 -12.75
CA LEU A 22 8.77 -4.99 -11.92
C LEU A 22 9.59 -3.84 -12.49
N VAL A 23 10.80 -4.13 -13.00
CA VAL A 23 11.64 -3.13 -13.68
C VAL A 23 10.92 -2.58 -14.92
N LEU A 24 10.33 -3.46 -15.75
CA LEU A 24 9.58 -3.07 -16.95
C LEU A 24 8.35 -2.24 -16.59
N LEU A 25 7.58 -2.65 -15.58
CA LEU A 25 6.42 -1.91 -15.08
C LEU A 25 6.80 -0.50 -14.65
N ARG A 26 7.85 -0.38 -13.83
CA ARG A 26 8.34 0.91 -13.34
C ARG A 26 8.79 1.82 -14.49
N HIS A 27 9.48 1.26 -15.48
CA HIS A 27 9.90 2.01 -16.66
C HIS A 27 8.69 2.48 -17.50
N GLU A 28 7.70 1.63 -17.74
CA GLU A 28 6.48 2.02 -18.46
C GLU A 28 5.66 3.06 -17.66
N THR A 29 5.62 2.94 -16.34
CA THR A 29 4.97 3.93 -15.46
C THR A 29 5.63 5.30 -15.62
N LEU A 30 6.96 5.37 -15.64
CA LEU A 30 7.72 6.61 -15.87
C LEU A 30 7.40 7.25 -17.22
N LEU A 31 7.26 6.44 -18.28
CA LEU A 31 7.03 6.94 -19.63
C LEU A 31 5.58 7.36 -19.87
N LYS A 32 4.62 6.66 -19.30
CA LYS A 32 3.20 6.83 -19.59
C LYS A 32 2.42 7.64 -18.57
N THR A 33 3.02 7.97 -17.44
CA THR A 33 2.32 8.73 -16.40
C THR A 33 3.09 9.98 -16.01
N HIS A 34 2.40 11.11 -15.88
CA HIS A 34 2.96 12.31 -15.26
C HIS A 34 3.09 12.17 -13.73
N TYR A 35 2.62 11.04 -13.20
CA TYR A 35 2.55 10.73 -11.76
C TYR A 35 3.56 9.67 -11.33
N SER A 36 4.70 9.59 -12.00
CA SER A 36 5.76 8.61 -11.69
C SER A 36 6.22 8.67 -10.22
N LYS A 37 6.15 9.84 -9.60
CA LYS A 37 6.44 10.05 -8.17
C LYS A 37 5.43 9.38 -7.23
N MET A 38 4.25 9.00 -7.72
CA MET A 38 3.25 8.26 -6.94
C MET A 38 3.57 6.77 -6.82
N SER A 39 4.43 6.23 -7.69
CA SER A 39 4.85 4.84 -7.59
C SER A 39 5.79 4.65 -6.40
N ILE A 40 5.60 3.58 -5.65
CA ILE A 40 6.52 3.19 -4.58
C ILE A 40 7.90 2.87 -5.16
N THR A 41 8.95 3.07 -4.36
CA THR A 41 10.34 2.78 -4.78
C THR A 41 10.64 1.29 -4.75
N PRO A 42 11.70 0.83 -5.44
CA PRO A 42 12.16 -0.57 -5.35
C PRO A 42 12.46 -1.02 -3.91
N TYR A 43 13.04 -0.14 -3.10
CA TYR A 43 13.32 -0.41 -1.70
C TYR A 43 12.04 -0.64 -0.89
N GLU A 44 11.07 0.24 -1.04
CA GLU A 44 9.77 0.16 -0.38
C GLU A 44 8.94 -1.05 -0.86
N GLY A 45 8.95 -1.34 -2.18
CA GLY A 45 8.35 -2.55 -2.73
C GLY A 45 8.98 -3.82 -2.18
N ARG A 46 10.31 -3.82 -1.95
CA ARG A 46 10.98 -4.95 -1.29
C ARG A 46 10.55 -5.11 0.16
N LEU A 47 10.35 -4.00 0.89
CA LEU A 47 9.81 -4.04 2.25
C LEU A 47 8.39 -4.64 2.25
N LEU A 48 7.50 -4.18 1.37
CA LEU A 48 6.14 -4.74 1.24
C LEU A 48 6.16 -6.24 0.93
N SER A 49 7.04 -6.67 0.02
CA SER A 49 7.24 -8.09 -0.30
C SER A 49 7.69 -8.90 0.92
N LEU A 50 8.64 -8.39 1.71
CA LEU A 50 9.14 -9.07 2.91
C LEU A 50 8.06 -9.14 4.00
N ILE A 51 7.33 -8.05 4.26
CA ILE A 51 6.20 -8.05 5.19
C ILE A 51 5.15 -9.08 4.75
N SER A 52 4.78 -9.07 3.47
CA SER A 52 3.82 -10.04 2.94
C SER A 52 4.31 -11.49 3.12
N LYS A 53 5.60 -11.77 2.91
CA LYS A 53 6.19 -13.10 3.14
C LYS A 53 6.17 -13.52 4.61
N LEU A 54 6.40 -12.58 5.53
CA LEU A 54 6.33 -12.83 6.98
C LEU A 54 4.90 -13.12 7.43
N VAL A 55 3.92 -12.38 6.92
CA VAL A 55 2.48 -12.61 7.18
C VAL A 55 2.00 -13.90 6.53
N ASN A 56 2.55 -14.24 5.35
CA ASN A 56 2.15 -15.42 4.56
C ASN A 56 0.62 -15.49 4.37
N PRO A 57 -0.01 -14.46 3.75
CA PRO A 57 -1.45 -14.26 3.77
C PRO A 57 -2.19 -15.22 2.82
N LYS A 58 -3.42 -15.59 3.22
CA LYS A 58 -4.41 -16.20 2.32
C LYS A 58 -5.18 -15.15 1.53
N LEU A 59 -5.46 -14.00 2.17
CA LEU A 59 -6.19 -12.91 1.53
C LEU A 59 -5.51 -11.57 1.79
N ILE A 60 -5.18 -10.88 0.69
CA ILE A 60 -4.71 -9.50 0.70
C ILE A 60 -5.80 -8.61 0.08
N LEU A 61 -6.05 -7.46 0.69
CA LEU A 61 -6.83 -6.37 0.09
C LEU A 61 -5.94 -5.14 -0.08
N GLU A 62 -5.86 -4.62 -1.30
CA GLU A 62 -5.16 -3.38 -1.62
C GLU A 62 -6.16 -2.32 -2.07
N ILE A 63 -6.04 -1.11 -1.52
CA ILE A 63 -6.85 0.07 -1.85
C ILE A 63 -5.95 1.11 -2.48
N GLY A 64 -6.06 1.28 -3.80
CA GLY A 64 -5.15 2.07 -4.63
C GLY A 64 -4.12 1.18 -5.32
N THR A 65 -4.43 0.75 -6.55
CA THR A 65 -3.55 -0.10 -7.37
C THR A 65 -2.51 0.72 -8.12
N PHE A 66 -2.91 1.91 -8.61
CA PHE A 66 -2.16 2.68 -9.60
C PHE A 66 -1.75 1.79 -10.78
N THR A 67 -0.46 1.68 -11.08
CA THR A 67 0.04 0.81 -12.16
C THR A 67 0.35 -0.62 -11.71
N GLY A 68 0.15 -0.97 -10.41
CA GLY A 68 0.21 -2.34 -9.89
C GLY A 68 1.57 -2.77 -9.34
N TYR A 69 2.48 -1.85 -9.09
CA TYR A 69 3.81 -2.21 -8.58
C TYR A 69 3.75 -2.78 -7.15
N SER A 70 3.04 -2.11 -6.23
CA SER A 70 2.77 -2.60 -4.87
C SER A 70 2.04 -3.93 -4.87
N THR A 71 1.02 -4.06 -5.72
CA THR A 71 0.24 -5.29 -5.90
C THR A 71 1.14 -6.49 -6.17
N LEU A 72 2.08 -6.35 -7.12
CA LEU A 72 3.00 -7.42 -7.50
C LEU A 72 4.01 -7.74 -6.37
N CYS A 73 4.47 -6.71 -5.65
CA CYS A 73 5.35 -6.91 -4.48
C CYS A 73 4.62 -7.65 -3.35
N LEU A 74 3.39 -7.27 -3.04
CA LEU A 74 2.55 -7.93 -2.03
C LEU A 74 2.22 -9.37 -2.42
N ALA A 75 1.95 -9.63 -3.70
CA ALA A 75 1.63 -10.96 -4.20
C ALA A 75 2.77 -11.99 -4.00
N GLU A 76 4.02 -11.54 -3.86
CA GLU A 76 5.17 -12.43 -3.59
C GLU A 76 5.04 -13.21 -2.27
N GLY A 77 4.27 -12.71 -1.30
CA GLY A 77 4.06 -13.34 0.01
C GLY A 77 2.83 -14.24 0.09
N LEU A 78 1.97 -14.25 -0.94
CA LEU A 78 0.73 -15.05 -0.91
C LEU A 78 0.98 -16.54 -0.74
N LYS A 79 0.20 -17.18 0.14
CA LYS A 79 0.10 -18.64 0.21
C LYS A 79 -0.22 -19.25 -1.15
N LYS A 80 0.03 -20.55 -1.31
CA LYS A 80 -0.23 -21.28 -2.57
C LYS A 80 -1.63 -21.01 -3.11
N GLU A 81 -2.66 -21.12 -2.25
CA GLU A 81 -4.08 -20.87 -2.59
C GLU A 81 -4.54 -19.45 -2.19
N GLY A 82 -3.60 -18.55 -1.92
CA GLY A 82 -3.89 -17.18 -1.51
C GLY A 82 -4.36 -16.32 -2.68
N LYS A 83 -5.13 -15.28 -2.36
CA LYS A 83 -5.68 -14.30 -3.32
C LYS A 83 -5.34 -12.88 -2.90
N LEU A 84 -5.16 -12.01 -3.87
CA LEU A 84 -5.04 -10.57 -3.68
C LEU A 84 -6.16 -9.88 -4.46
N ILE A 85 -6.92 -9.04 -3.76
CA ILE A 85 -7.92 -8.16 -4.36
C ILE A 85 -7.34 -6.76 -4.33
N THR A 86 -7.25 -6.10 -5.48
CA THR A 86 -6.82 -4.71 -5.58
C THR A 86 -7.90 -3.86 -6.24
N ILE A 87 -8.07 -2.61 -5.76
CA ILE A 87 -9.13 -1.71 -6.21
C ILE A 87 -8.52 -0.43 -6.76
N GLU A 88 -8.85 -0.11 -8.03
CA GLU A 88 -8.39 1.10 -8.71
C GLU A 88 -9.59 1.90 -9.24
N LYS A 89 -9.59 3.19 -8.92
CA LYS A 89 -10.65 4.12 -9.36
C LYS A 89 -10.41 4.65 -10.78
N ASN A 90 -9.16 4.77 -11.20
CA ASN A 90 -8.80 5.29 -12.51
C ASN A 90 -8.66 4.16 -13.53
N LYS A 91 -9.56 4.13 -14.51
CA LYS A 91 -9.59 3.11 -15.56
C LYS A 91 -8.30 3.04 -16.39
N ASN A 92 -7.62 4.17 -16.59
CA ASN A 92 -6.39 4.20 -17.38
C ASN A 92 -5.23 3.46 -16.68
N TRP A 93 -5.13 3.58 -15.35
CA TRP A 93 -4.13 2.86 -14.57
C TRP A 93 -4.38 1.36 -14.58
N LYS A 94 -5.66 0.97 -14.53
CA LYS A 94 -6.06 -0.44 -14.59
C LYS A 94 -5.57 -1.14 -15.87
N ILE A 95 -5.57 -0.46 -17.01
CA ILE A 95 -5.06 -1.04 -18.27
C ILE A 95 -3.57 -1.39 -18.16
N ILE A 96 -2.77 -0.52 -17.51
CA ILE A 96 -1.35 -0.78 -17.33
C ILE A 96 -1.15 -1.91 -16.32
N SER A 97 -1.82 -1.87 -15.17
CA SER A 97 -1.67 -2.87 -14.13
C SER A 97 -2.07 -4.27 -14.62
N ASP A 98 -3.19 -4.41 -15.31
CA ASP A 98 -3.66 -5.70 -15.84
C ASP A 98 -2.64 -6.32 -16.79
N LYS A 99 -1.98 -5.52 -17.65
CA LYS A 99 -0.90 -5.99 -18.54
C LYS A 99 0.23 -6.65 -17.73
N TYR A 100 0.70 -6.00 -16.66
CA TYR A 100 1.81 -6.51 -15.87
C TYR A 100 1.41 -7.63 -14.91
N PHE A 101 0.14 -7.67 -14.48
CA PHE A 101 -0.39 -8.82 -13.75
C PHE A 101 -0.32 -10.09 -14.62
N HIS A 102 -0.70 -10.00 -15.90
CA HIS A 102 -0.61 -11.11 -16.85
C HIS A 102 0.84 -11.58 -17.10
N LEU A 103 1.81 -10.66 -17.07
CA LEU A 103 3.23 -10.99 -17.23
C LEU A 103 3.86 -11.60 -15.97
N SER A 104 3.17 -11.53 -14.83
CA SER A 104 3.67 -12.03 -13.55
C SER A 104 3.23 -13.48 -13.29
N PRO A 105 3.96 -14.22 -12.44
CA PRO A 105 3.54 -15.55 -12.00
C PRO A 105 2.30 -15.52 -11.10
N PHE A 106 1.82 -14.34 -10.70
CA PHE A 106 0.72 -14.15 -9.76
C PHE A 106 -0.62 -13.86 -10.45
N TYR A 107 -0.66 -13.83 -11.77
CA TYR A 107 -1.86 -13.46 -12.55
C TYR A 107 -3.15 -14.11 -12.03
N LYS A 108 -3.14 -15.44 -11.86
CA LYS A 108 -4.32 -16.20 -11.40
C LYS A 108 -4.73 -15.92 -9.96
N LYS A 109 -3.87 -15.26 -9.17
CA LYS A 109 -4.11 -14.92 -7.75
C LYS A 109 -4.58 -13.49 -7.55
N ILE A 110 -4.49 -12.62 -8.58
CA ILE A 110 -4.81 -11.20 -8.50
C ILE A 110 -6.19 -10.95 -9.12
N SER A 111 -7.08 -10.36 -8.34
CA SER A 111 -8.40 -9.86 -8.78
C SER A 111 -8.36 -8.34 -8.79
N SER A 112 -8.26 -7.74 -9.99
CA SER A 112 -8.22 -6.28 -10.18
C SER A 112 -9.62 -5.74 -10.40
N LEU A 113 -10.12 -4.93 -9.45
CA LEU A 113 -11.45 -4.33 -9.47
C LEU A 113 -11.36 -2.85 -9.85
N HIS A 114 -12.31 -2.39 -10.68
CA HIS A 114 -12.41 -0.99 -11.05
C HIS A 114 -13.54 -0.30 -10.31
N GLY A 115 -13.26 0.84 -9.66
CA GLY A 115 -14.26 1.71 -9.04
C GLY A 115 -13.85 2.32 -7.72
N ASP A 116 -14.81 2.91 -7.04
CA ASP A 116 -14.61 3.54 -5.73
C ASP A 116 -14.57 2.49 -4.61
N ALA A 117 -13.45 2.43 -3.89
CA ALA A 117 -13.26 1.47 -2.81
C ALA A 117 -14.29 1.60 -1.70
N LEU A 118 -14.78 2.83 -1.39
CA LEU A 118 -15.85 3.04 -0.41
C LEU A 118 -17.17 2.36 -0.80
N LYS A 119 -17.41 2.16 -2.10
CA LYS A 119 -18.59 1.48 -2.62
C LYS A 119 -18.38 -0.01 -2.83
N ILE A 120 -17.16 -0.39 -3.22
CA ILE A 120 -16.82 -1.78 -3.53
C ILE A 120 -16.66 -2.61 -2.25
N ILE A 121 -15.87 -2.15 -1.28
CA ILE A 121 -15.51 -2.92 -0.06
C ILE A 121 -16.75 -3.39 0.73
N PRO A 122 -17.80 -2.57 0.95
CA PRO A 122 -19.00 -3.03 1.65
C PRO A 122 -19.72 -4.20 0.94
N ASN A 123 -19.65 -4.23 -0.40
CA ASN A 123 -20.31 -5.23 -1.23
C ASN A 123 -19.45 -6.48 -1.49
N LEU A 124 -18.17 -6.45 -1.09
CA LEU A 124 -17.32 -7.63 -1.17
C LEU A 124 -17.70 -8.63 -0.09
N ASN A 125 -18.12 -9.82 -0.51
CA ASN A 125 -18.37 -10.94 0.42
C ASN A 125 -17.02 -11.55 0.85
N ILE A 126 -16.20 -10.75 1.52
CA ILE A 126 -14.90 -11.14 2.07
C ILE A 126 -14.88 -10.94 3.57
N LYS A 127 -14.28 -11.91 4.25
CA LYS A 127 -13.96 -11.89 5.69
C LYS A 127 -12.58 -12.53 5.85
N LYS A 128 -11.96 -12.31 7.01
CA LYS A 128 -10.68 -12.93 7.35
C LYS A 128 -9.53 -12.46 6.44
N ILE A 129 -9.40 -11.14 6.28
CA ILE A 129 -8.28 -10.54 5.58
C ILE A 129 -7.04 -10.62 6.47
N ASP A 130 -5.93 -11.09 5.91
CA ASP A 130 -4.66 -11.23 6.64
C ASP A 130 -3.76 -9.99 6.47
N LEU A 131 -3.84 -9.32 5.31
CA LEU A 131 -3.04 -8.14 5.01
C LEU A 131 -3.85 -7.13 4.22
N VAL A 132 -3.86 -5.89 4.69
CA VAL A 132 -4.43 -4.73 3.95
C VAL A 132 -3.31 -3.77 3.63
N PHE A 133 -3.33 -3.20 2.41
CA PHE A 133 -2.49 -2.07 2.03
C PHE A 133 -3.37 -0.91 1.55
N ILE A 134 -3.21 0.26 2.17
CA ILE A 134 -3.96 1.49 1.85
C ILE A 134 -3.00 2.51 1.25
N ASP A 135 -3.13 2.77 -0.05
CA ASP A 135 -2.41 3.81 -0.77
C ASP A 135 -3.31 4.48 -1.82
N ALA A 136 -4.39 5.08 -1.34
CA ALA A 136 -5.39 5.77 -2.15
C ALA A 136 -5.51 7.26 -1.77
N ASP A 137 -6.67 7.86 -1.99
CA ASP A 137 -6.92 9.25 -1.65
C ASP A 137 -6.95 9.48 -0.13
N LYS A 138 -6.05 10.33 0.33
CA LYS A 138 -5.73 10.53 1.76
C LYS A 138 -6.92 11.03 2.61
N LYS A 139 -7.88 11.73 2.00
CA LYS A 139 -9.10 12.20 2.67
C LYS A 139 -9.97 11.07 3.21
N ASN A 140 -9.86 9.87 2.64
CA ASN A 140 -10.68 8.71 2.96
C ASN A 140 -9.94 7.62 3.78
N TYR A 141 -8.71 7.85 4.23
CA TYR A 141 -7.95 6.86 4.98
C TYR A 141 -8.67 6.36 6.23
N SER A 142 -9.28 7.26 7.01
CA SER A 142 -10.08 6.87 8.18
C SER A 142 -11.28 5.99 7.81
N ASN A 143 -11.94 6.33 6.69
CA ASN A 143 -13.08 5.55 6.20
C ASN A 143 -12.65 4.16 5.70
N TYR A 144 -11.52 4.08 4.98
CA TYR A 144 -10.97 2.79 4.54
C TYR A 144 -10.63 1.89 5.72
N PHE A 145 -9.98 2.45 6.75
CA PHE A 145 -9.68 1.72 7.98
C PHE A 145 -10.96 1.16 8.63
N ASP A 146 -12.00 1.98 8.78
CA ASP A 146 -13.28 1.55 9.38
C ASP A 146 -13.94 0.41 8.61
N LEU A 147 -13.87 0.45 7.27
CA LEU A 147 -14.42 -0.59 6.42
C LEU A 147 -13.65 -1.91 6.51
N VAL A 148 -12.34 -1.87 6.71
CA VAL A 148 -11.53 -3.09 6.67
C VAL A 148 -11.34 -3.74 8.04
N ILE A 149 -11.25 -2.95 9.11
CA ILE A 149 -10.90 -3.48 10.45
C ILE A 149 -11.85 -4.59 10.93
N SER A 150 -13.13 -4.48 10.64
CA SER A 150 -14.15 -5.50 10.98
C SER A 150 -14.07 -6.77 10.13
N LYS A 151 -13.29 -6.73 9.05
CA LYS A 151 -13.09 -7.85 8.12
C LYS A 151 -11.72 -8.53 8.30
N MET A 152 -10.89 -7.99 9.18
CA MET A 152 -9.53 -8.51 9.45
C MET A 152 -9.55 -9.78 10.29
N ASN A 153 -8.53 -10.60 10.09
CA ASN A 153 -8.16 -11.65 11.06
C ASN A 153 -7.45 -11.03 12.27
N SER A 154 -7.60 -11.63 13.45
CA SER A 154 -6.64 -11.43 14.53
C SER A 154 -5.24 -11.88 14.06
N GLY A 155 -4.22 -11.09 14.40
CA GLY A 155 -2.86 -11.27 13.88
C GLY A 155 -2.64 -10.71 12.45
N GLY A 156 -3.68 -10.16 11.83
CA GLY A 156 -3.57 -9.49 10.52
C GLY A 156 -2.82 -8.16 10.59
N ILE A 157 -2.35 -7.70 9.44
CA ILE A 157 -1.58 -6.46 9.32
C ILE A 157 -2.31 -5.46 8.41
N ILE A 158 -2.39 -4.21 8.83
CA ILE A 158 -2.80 -3.09 7.98
C ILE A 158 -1.59 -2.18 7.76
N LEU A 159 -1.25 -1.95 6.50
CA LEU A 159 -0.22 -1.01 6.06
C LEU A 159 -0.88 0.20 5.42
N SER A 160 -0.38 1.41 5.69
CA SER A 160 -0.86 2.64 5.05
C SER A 160 0.31 3.53 4.66
N ASP A 161 0.36 3.91 3.38
CA ASP A 161 1.47 4.70 2.84
C ASP A 161 1.25 6.21 2.97
N ASN A 162 2.36 6.96 2.94
CA ASN A 162 2.44 8.43 2.97
C ASN A 162 1.82 9.07 4.23
N VAL A 163 1.97 8.44 5.37
CA VAL A 163 1.39 8.92 6.65
C VAL A 163 2.19 10.06 7.30
N LEU A 164 3.36 10.45 6.76
CA LEU A 164 4.12 11.64 7.17
C LEU A 164 3.87 12.85 6.27
N TRP A 165 3.29 12.65 5.10
CA TRP A 165 2.83 13.66 4.15
C TRP A 165 3.86 14.75 3.88
N HIS A 166 5.01 14.36 3.29
CA HIS A 166 6.14 15.24 2.93
C HIS A 166 6.71 16.05 4.10
N GLY A 167 6.58 15.52 5.33
CA GLY A 167 7.02 16.22 6.54
C GLY A 167 6.12 17.38 6.97
N LYS A 168 5.00 17.62 6.27
CA LYS A 168 4.09 18.72 6.61
C LYS A 168 3.44 18.57 8.00
N LEU A 169 3.37 17.34 8.52
CA LEU A 169 2.85 17.07 9.85
C LEU A 169 3.79 17.49 10.99
N PHE A 170 5.04 17.88 10.67
CA PHE A 170 5.99 18.40 11.66
C PHE A 170 5.81 19.91 11.93
N ASN A 171 4.98 20.59 11.13
CA ASN A 171 4.62 21.98 11.33
C ASN A 171 3.55 22.13 12.41
N ASN A 172 3.28 23.38 12.84
CA ASN A 172 2.14 23.66 13.72
C ASN A 172 0.82 23.29 13.06
N ILE A 173 -0.11 22.71 13.81
CA ILE A 173 -1.42 22.21 13.33
C ILE A 173 -2.22 23.32 12.61
N GLU A 174 -2.07 24.57 13.04
CA GLU A 174 -2.71 25.73 12.42
C GLU A 174 -2.32 25.93 10.95
N ASN A 175 -1.12 25.49 10.57
CA ASN A 175 -0.56 25.62 9.22
C ASN A 175 -0.85 24.38 8.35
N TYR A 176 -1.64 23.42 8.81
CA TYR A 176 -1.96 22.23 8.05
C TYR A 176 -2.86 22.55 6.86
N ASP A 177 -2.44 22.12 5.66
CA ASP A 177 -3.33 22.05 4.52
C ASP A 177 -4.44 20.98 4.76
N LYS A 178 -5.44 20.97 3.89
CA LYS A 178 -6.59 20.08 4.02
C LYS A 178 -6.19 18.60 4.10
N ILE A 179 -5.19 18.18 3.34
CA ILE A 179 -4.74 16.78 3.31
C ILE A 179 -3.95 16.45 4.59
N SER A 180 -3.07 17.35 5.03
CA SER A 180 -2.34 17.20 6.30
C SER A 180 -3.30 16.99 7.47
N LYS A 181 -4.44 17.71 7.50
CA LYS A 181 -5.47 17.52 8.51
C LYS A 181 -6.07 16.12 8.48
N TYR A 182 -6.40 15.59 7.30
CA TYR A 182 -6.93 14.23 7.16
C TYR A 182 -5.93 13.16 7.62
N ILE A 183 -4.66 13.28 7.22
CA ILE A 183 -3.63 12.32 7.64
C ILE A 183 -3.37 12.41 9.15
N ASN A 184 -3.33 13.61 9.73
CA ASN A 184 -3.17 13.77 11.18
C ASN A 184 -4.34 13.13 11.96
N ILE A 185 -5.58 13.31 11.50
CA ILE A 185 -6.76 12.65 12.07
C ILE A 185 -6.61 11.13 11.98
N TYR A 186 -6.19 10.62 10.82
CA TYR A 186 -5.96 9.20 10.61
C TYR A 186 -4.88 8.63 11.54
N ASN A 187 -3.72 9.28 11.63
CA ASN A 187 -2.63 8.84 12.50
C ASN A 187 -3.04 8.83 13.98
N LYS A 188 -3.77 9.86 14.43
CA LYS A 188 -4.34 9.90 15.79
C LYS A 188 -5.35 8.78 16.01
N LYS A 189 -6.21 8.52 15.04
CA LYS A 189 -7.19 7.42 15.11
C LYS A 189 -6.47 6.08 15.31
N LEU A 190 -5.43 5.78 14.51
CA LEU A 190 -4.67 4.53 14.65
C LEU A 190 -4.00 4.41 16.01
N SER A 191 -3.40 5.51 16.53
CA SER A 191 -2.70 5.48 17.83
C SER A 191 -3.64 5.30 19.04
N GLN A 192 -4.94 5.56 18.87
CA GLN A 192 -5.94 5.47 19.94
C GLN A 192 -6.85 4.25 19.83
N ASP A 193 -6.81 3.53 18.70
CA ASP A 193 -7.68 2.37 18.46
C ASP A 193 -7.19 1.14 19.23
N LEU A 194 -7.98 0.68 20.21
CA LEU A 194 -7.62 -0.43 21.09
C LEU A 194 -7.54 -1.80 20.38
N ARG A 195 -8.10 -1.90 19.16
CA ARG A 195 -8.13 -3.13 18.36
C ARG A 195 -6.80 -3.43 17.68
N ILE A 196 -5.89 -2.45 17.66
CA ILE A 196 -4.60 -2.57 16.96
C ILE A 196 -3.43 -2.17 17.85
N GLU A 197 -2.24 -2.60 17.47
CA GLU A 197 -0.97 -1.99 17.86
C GLU A 197 -0.35 -1.36 16.63
N ASN A 198 0.08 -0.10 16.73
CA ASN A 198 0.47 0.72 15.59
C ASN A 198 1.85 1.36 15.76
N ILE A 199 2.62 1.40 14.69
CA ILE A 199 3.87 2.17 14.58
C ILE A 199 3.95 2.84 13.22
N ILE A 200 4.64 3.98 13.16
CA ILE A 200 5.02 4.62 11.88
C ILE A 200 6.49 4.34 11.62
N ILE A 201 6.77 3.71 10.50
CA ILE A 201 8.12 3.45 9.99
C ILE A 201 8.52 4.64 9.11
N PRO A 202 9.62 5.36 9.40
CA PRO A 202 10.02 6.56 8.67
C PRO A 202 10.74 6.21 7.35
N ILE A 203 10.09 5.40 6.52
CA ILE A 203 10.53 5.09 5.16
C ILE A 203 9.84 6.04 4.18
N ARG A 204 10.60 6.71 3.31
CA ARG A 204 10.09 7.73 2.38
C ARG A 204 9.16 8.74 3.05
N ASP A 205 7.87 8.64 2.72
CA ASP A 205 6.82 9.54 3.21
C ASP A 205 6.02 8.93 4.39
N GLY A 206 6.61 7.92 5.04
CA GLY A 206 6.08 7.23 6.21
C GLY A 206 5.13 6.10 5.88
N LEU A 207 5.43 4.91 6.39
CA LEU A 207 4.58 3.73 6.32
C LEU A 207 4.03 3.42 7.71
N SER A 208 2.71 3.50 7.89
CA SER A 208 2.07 2.99 9.10
C SER A 208 1.95 1.47 9.02
N LEU A 209 2.32 0.79 10.10
CA LEU A 209 2.13 -0.65 10.28
C LEU A 209 1.27 -0.86 11.52
N SER A 210 0.12 -1.47 11.35
CA SER A 210 -0.83 -1.78 12.42
C SER A 210 -1.06 -3.29 12.50
N PHE A 211 -0.81 -3.86 13.67
CA PHE A 211 -1.09 -5.26 13.99
C PHE A 211 -2.48 -5.37 14.62
N VAL A 212 -3.34 -6.24 14.10
CA VAL A 212 -4.73 -6.42 14.56
C VAL A 212 -4.78 -7.43 15.70
N LYS A 213 -5.28 -7.01 16.87
CA LYS A 213 -5.32 -7.81 18.11
C LYS A 213 -6.58 -8.66 18.25
N ILE A 214 -7.69 -8.27 17.65
CA ILE A 214 -9.01 -8.92 17.75
C ILE A 214 -9.11 -10.24 17.02
#